data_732269ce5d827ace589f28889e3a0e58
#
_entry.id   732269ce5d827ace589f28889e3a0e58
#
_cell.length_a   1.000
_cell.length_b   1.000
_cell.length_c   1.000
_cell.angle_alpha   90.00
_cell.angle_beta   90.00
_cell.angle_gamma   90.00
#
_symmetry.space_group_name_H-M   'P 1'
#
loop_
_entity.id
_entity.type
_entity.pdbx_description
1 polymer ?
#
loop_
_entity_poly.entity_id
_entity_poly.type
_entity_poly.pdbx_seq_one_letter_code
_entity_poly.pdbx_strand_id
1 'polypeptide(L)'
;MNIEVVPPTKADHLWVVADKIRFLGGIPGAPLEMLDIEVPAGSGTPPHTHESAELFYILEGELTLRQFGPGVPPTVMRAGPGTSVRIASRVPHNYVNESGKPVRMLVMLDSAMVAFFRDIGSAERPSGAPDFARIGAAMERHGIEALATAA
;
A
#
# COMPACT_ATOMS: atom_id res chain seq x y z
N MET A 1 -12.87 -23.80 -16.27
CA MET A 1 -12.07 -22.62 -15.89
C MET A 1 -12.00 -21.68 -17.09
N ASN A 2 -12.34 -20.45 -16.90
CA ASN A 2 -12.50 -19.50 -18.00
C ASN A 2 -11.41 -18.42 -17.96
N ILE A 3 -11.12 -17.85 -19.11
CA ILE A 3 -10.38 -16.59 -19.18
C ILE A 3 -11.36 -15.48 -18.79
N GLU A 4 -10.96 -14.64 -17.86
CA GLU A 4 -11.70 -13.45 -17.45
C GLU A 4 -10.95 -12.19 -17.89
N VAL A 5 -11.68 -11.25 -18.50
CA VAL A 5 -11.16 -9.96 -18.90
C VAL A 5 -11.92 -8.88 -18.12
N VAL A 6 -11.18 -8.13 -17.28
CA VAL A 6 -11.75 -7.07 -16.46
C VAL A 6 -11.24 -5.72 -16.96
N PRO A 7 -12.06 -4.96 -17.71
CA PRO A 7 -11.66 -3.64 -18.17
C PRO A 7 -11.63 -2.64 -17.01
N PRO A 8 -10.92 -1.51 -17.14
CA PRO A 8 -10.81 -0.51 -16.08
C PRO A 8 -12.14 -0.03 -15.51
N THR A 9 -13.18 0.00 -16.33
CA THR A 9 -14.54 0.43 -15.94
C THR A 9 -15.26 -0.56 -15.03
N LYS A 10 -14.78 -1.80 -14.95
CA LYS A 10 -15.35 -2.87 -14.11
C LYS A 10 -14.51 -3.25 -12.90
N ALA A 11 -13.29 -2.73 -12.81
CA ALA A 11 -12.44 -3.00 -11.65
C ALA A 11 -12.98 -2.24 -10.43
N ASP A 12 -13.14 -2.96 -9.32
CA ASP A 12 -13.49 -2.34 -8.04
C ASP A 12 -12.40 -1.37 -7.60
N HIS A 13 -12.79 -0.31 -6.94
CA HIS A 13 -11.84 0.59 -6.29
C HIS A 13 -12.36 1.04 -4.92
N LEU A 14 -11.42 1.33 -4.03
CA LEU A 14 -11.66 1.93 -2.73
C LEU A 14 -10.62 3.02 -2.47
N TRP A 15 -10.98 4.00 -1.66
CA TRP A 15 -10.02 4.88 -1.02
C TRP A 15 -9.58 4.28 0.31
N VAL A 16 -8.27 4.17 0.47
CA VAL A 16 -7.64 3.71 1.71
C VAL A 16 -6.85 4.89 2.25
N VAL A 17 -7.42 5.56 3.24
CA VAL A 17 -6.97 6.88 3.71
C VAL A 17 -7.03 7.88 2.54
N ALA A 18 -5.92 8.30 1.98
CA ALA A 18 -5.88 9.20 0.83
C ALA A 18 -5.56 8.49 -0.49
N ASP A 19 -5.06 7.26 -0.43
CA ASP A 19 -4.70 6.50 -1.61
C ASP A 19 -5.94 5.91 -2.29
N LYS A 20 -5.95 5.95 -3.61
CA LYS A 20 -6.98 5.26 -4.39
C LYS A 20 -6.45 3.92 -4.84
N ILE A 21 -7.08 2.86 -4.39
CA ILE A 21 -6.72 1.48 -4.72
C ILE A 21 -7.75 0.90 -5.68
N ARG A 22 -7.28 0.47 -6.84
CA ARG A 22 -8.06 -0.31 -7.78
C ARG A 22 -7.61 -1.77 -7.71
N PHE A 23 -8.57 -2.67 -7.49
CA PHE A 23 -8.30 -4.10 -7.35
C PHE A 23 -8.34 -4.75 -8.73
N LEU A 24 -7.20 -5.19 -9.21
CA LEU A 24 -7.06 -5.75 -10.56
C LEU A 24 -7.39 -7.25 -10.60
N GLY A 25 -7.36 -7.91 -9.45
CA GLY A 25 -7.65 -9.33 -9.31
C GLY A 25 -6.45 -10.15 -8.87
N GLY A 26 -6.70 -11.43 -8.62
CA GLY A 26 -5.70 -12.37 -8.16
C GLY A 26 -5.30 -13.38 -9.25
N ILE A 27 -4.23 -14.09 -8.97
CA ILE A 27 -3.82 -15.25 -9.77
C ILE A 27 -4.70 -16.42 -9.34
N PRO A 28 -5.47 -17.04 -10.27
CA PRO A 28 -6.29 -18.18 -9.92
C PRO A 28 -5.48 -19.31 -9.28
N GLY A 29 -5.95 -19.77 -8.11
CA GLY A 29 -5.29 -20.84 -7.36
C GLY A 29 -4.09 -20.42 -6.52
N ALA A 30 -3.76 -19.13 -6.47
CA ALA A 30 -2.69 -18.60 -5.62
C ALA A 30 -3.20 -17.45 -4.74
N PRO A 31 -2.69 -17.29 -3.52
CA PRO A 31 -3.10 -16.20 -2.63
C PRO A 31 -2.38 -14.88 -2.95
N LEU A 32 -2.30 -14.53 -4.23
CA LEU A 32 -1.61 -13.33 -4.72
C LEU A 32 -2.58 -12.48 -5.53
N GLU A 33 -2.59 -11.18 -5.25
CA GLU A 33 -3.42 -10.19 -5.94
C GLU A 33 -2.60 -9.00 -6.39
N MET A 34 -3.07 -8.36 -7.45
CA MET A 34 -2.46 -7.14 -7.99
C MET A 34 -3.39 -5.95 -7.79
N LEU A 35 -2.80 -4.84 -7.36
CA LEU A 35 -3.47 -3.57 -7.15
C LEU A 35 -2.83 -2.50 -8.03
N ASP A 36 -3.66 -1.54 -8.48
CA ASP A 36 -3.22 -0.29 -9.11
C ASP A 36 -3.50 0.82 -8.11
N ILE A 37 -2.46 1.43 -7.57
CA ILE A 37 -2.56 2.42 -6.50
C ILE A 37 -2.11 3.78 -6.98
N GLU A 38 -2.94 4.78 -6.71
CA GLU A 38 -2.62 6.18 -6.90
C GLU A 38 -2.38 6.82 -5.52
N VAL A 39 -1.17 7.34 -5.33
CA VAL A 39 -0.74 7.98 -4.09
C VAL A 39 -0.65 9.48 -4.31
N PRO A 40 -1.57 10.28 -3.76
CA PRO A 40 -1.51 11.73 -3.87
C PRO A 40 -0.23 12.31 -3.25
N ALA A 41 0.14 13.51 -3.69
CA ALA A 41 1.24 14.24 -3.07
C ALA A 41 1.00 14.40 -1.56
N GLY A 42 2.03 14.11 -0.76
CA GLY A 42 1.98 14.18 0.69
C GLY A 42 1.35 12.95 1.38
N SER A 43 0.78 12.02 0.62
CA SER A 43 0.21 10.80 1.18
C SER A 43 1.26 9.71 1.38
N GLY A 44 0.98 8.81 2.28
CA GLY A 44 1.84 7.67 2.57
C GLY A 44 1.31 6.84 3.74
N THR A 45 2.14 5.93 4.20
CA THR A 45 1.84 5.05 5.33
C THR A 45 2.68 5.43 6.55
N PRO A 46 2.17 5.22 7.77
CA PRO A 46 3.04 5.29 8.94
C PRO A 46 4.05 4.14 8.92
N PRO A 47 5.17 4.26 9.66
CA PRO A 47 6.09 3.15 9.83
C PRO A 47 5.40 1.93 10.43
N HIS A 48 5.56 0.78 9.80
CA HIS A 48 4.87 -0.45 10.20
C HIS A 48 5.64 -1.69 9.76
N THR A 49 5.20 -2.82 10.23
CA THR A 49 5.65 -4.15 9.77
C THR A 49 4.45 -5.09 9.65
N HIS A 50 4.54 -6.04 8.75
CA HIS A 50 3.56 -7.09 8.53
C HIS A 50 4.20 -8.33 7.91
N GLU A 51 3.50 -9.43 7.97
CA GLU A 51 3.99 -10.70 7.44
C GLU A 51 4.00 -10.78 5.92
N SER A 52 3.08 -10.09 5.27
CA SER A 52 2.96 -10.04 3.81
C SER A 52 4.20 -9.42 3.17
N ALA A 53 4.83 -10.12 2.24
CA ALA A 53 5.83 -9.52 1.37
C ALA A 53 5.13 -8.74 0.25
N GLU A 54 5.81 -7.73 -0.30
CA GLU A 54 5.24 -6.85 -1.32
C GLU A 54 6.20 -6.63 -2.49
N LEU A 55 5.63 -6.43 -3.67
CA LEU A 55 6.35 -6.01 -4.86
C LEU A 55 5.64 -4.79 -5.45
N PHE A 56 6.34 -3.66 -5.54
CA PHE A 56 5.86 -2.46 -6.23
C PHE A 56 6.53 -2.32 -7.58
N TYR A 57 5.78 -1.81 -8.54
CA TYR A 57 6.31 -1.35 -9.82
C TYR A 57 5.80 0.07 -10.08
N ILE A 58 6.70 1.04 -10.12
CA ILE A 58 6.34 2.45 -10.27
C ILE A 58 6.05 2.73 -11.75
N LEU A 59 4.85 3.23 -12.03
CA LEU A 59 4.43 3.63 -13.37
C LEU A 59 4.67 5.12 -13.62
N GLU A 60 4.33 5.97 -12.64
CA GLU A 60 4.42 7.43 -12.72
C GLU A 60 4.84 8.02 -11.38
N GLY A 61 5.59 9.10 -11.42
CA GLY A 61 6.04 9.82 -10.24
C GLY A 61 7.25 9.21 -9.54
N GLU A 62 7.58 9.72 -8.37
CA GLU A 62 8.67 9.23 -7.55
C GLU A 62 8.18 8.98 -6.12
N LEU A 63 8.33 7.76 -5.65
CA LEU A 63 7.97 7.35 -4.30
C LEU A 63 9.20 7.32 -3.41
N THR A 64 9.08 7.86 -2.21
CA THR A 64 10.11 7.73 -1.17
C THR A 64 9.75 6.56 -0.25
N LEU A 65 10.72 5.67 -0.04
CA LEU A 65 10.60 4.55 0.87
C LEU A 65 11.61 4.70 2.00
N ARG A 66 11.22 4.25 3.18
CA ARG A 66 12.11 4.20 4.35
C ARG A 66 12.09 2.81 4.94
N GLN A 67 13.28 2.30 5.23
CA GLN A 67 13.47 1.08 6.00
C GLN A 67 13.96 1.47 7.39
N PHE A 68 13.33 0.93 8.41
CA PHE A 68 13.63 1.25 9.81
C PHE A 68 14.42 0.10 10.45
N GLY A 69 15.28 0.46 11.38
CA GLY A 69 16.04 -0.47 12.21
C GLY A 69 16.20 0.08 13.62
N PRO A 70 16.50 -0.79 14.61
CA PRO A 70 16.61 -0.37 16.00
C PRO A 70 17.81 0.53 16.23
N GLY A 71 17.57 1.70 16.83
CA GLY A 71 18.63 2.62 17.26
C GLY A 71 19.41 3.32 16.15
N VAL A 72 18.96 3.24 14.90
CA VAL A 72 19.61 3.90 13.76
C VAL A 72 18.61 4.74 12.97
N PRO A 73 19.08 5.80 12.29
CA PRO A 73 18.23 6.54 11.37
C PRO A 73 17.70 5.64 10.25
N PRO A 74 16.50 5.91 9.71
CA PRO A 74 15.97 5.12 8.61
C PRO A 74 16.83 5.25 7.35
N THR A 75 16.96 4.15 6.62
CA THR A 75 17.52 4.18 5.26
C THR A 75 16.46 4.71 4.31
N VAL A 76 16.79 5.76 3.56
CA VAL A 76 15.87 6.40 2.61
C VAL A 76 16.23 5.98 1.20
N MET A 77 15.23 5.54 0.45
CA MET A 77 15.34 5.13 -0.95
C MET A 77 14.28 5.85 -1.78
N ARG A 78 14.58 6.11 -3.03
CA ARG A 78 13.62 6.71 -3.98
C ARG A 78 13.45 5.82 -5.19
N ALA A 79 12.21 5.70 -5.63
CA ALA A 79 11.83 4.87 -6.75
C ALA A 79 11.03 5.69 -7.77
N GLY A 80 11.60 5.88 -8.94
CA GLY A 80 10.98 6.55 -10.08
C GLY A 80 10.34 5.57 -11.07
N PRO A 81 9.80 6.07 -12.19
CA PRO A 81 9.13 5.25 -13.19
C PRO A 81 10.01 4.12 -13.70
N GLY A 82 9.43 2.91 -13.83
CA GLY A 82 10.14 1.71 -14.26
C GLY A 82 10.94 1.00 -13.18
N THR A 83 10.92 1.51 -11.95
CA THR A 83 11.62 0.91 -10.81
C THR A 83 10.72 -0.10 -10.11
N SER A 84 11.27 -1.26 -9.79
CA SER A 84 10.63 -2.23 -8.90
C SER A 84 11.16 -2.11 -7.48
N VAL A 85 10.27 -2.28 -6.49
CA VAL A 85 10.59 -2.27 -5.07
C VAL A 85 10.13 -3.59 -4.47
N ARG A 86 11.03 -4.30 -3.84
CA ARG A 86 10.74 -5.59 -3.17
C ARG A 86 10.86 -5.41 -1.67
N ILE A 87 9.80 -5.69 -0.95
CA ILE A 87 9.76 -5.60 0.50
C ILE A 87 9.53 -7.01 1.04
N ALA A 88 10.52 -7.55 1.72
CA ALA A 88 10.42 -8.88 2.32
C ALA A 88 9.48 -8.87 3.54
N SER A 89 8.95 -10.05 3.89
CA SER A 89 8.13 -10.23 5.09
C SER A 89 8.81 -9.62 6.32
N ARG A 90 8.04 -8.90 7.13
CA ARG A 90 8.41 -8.30 8.42
C ARG A 90 9.50 -7.23 8.38
N VAL A 91 9.90 -6.75 7.21
CA VAL A 91 10.80 -5.60 7.12
C VAL A 91 10.05 -4.34 7.58
N PRO A 92 10.55 -3.64 8.62
CA PRO A 92 9.95 -2.38 9.05
C PRO A 92 10.12 -1.30 7.99
N HIS A 93 9.03 -0.74 7.52
CA HIS A 93 9.06 0.20 6.39
C HIS A 93 7.89 1.17 6.40
N ASN A 94 8.00 2.18 5.55
CA ASN A 94 6.88 2.98 5.06
C ASN A 94 7.19 3.50 3.66
N TYR A 95 6.16 4.04 3.01
CA TYR A 95 6.34 4.90 1.85
C TYR A 95 5.64 6.24 2.07
N VAL A 96 6.18 7.28 1.43
CA VAL A 96 5.56 8.62 1.38
C VAL A 96 5.79 9.22 0.01
N ASN A 97 4.79 9.84 -0.55
CA ASN A 97 4.95 10.63 -1.76
C ASN A 97 5.37 12.06 -1.40
N GLU A 98 6.67 12.30 -1.40
CA GLU A 98 7.28 13.61 -1.13
C GLU A 98 7.56 14.40 -2.42
N SER A 99 7.18 13.89 -3.59
CA SER A 99 7.54 14.49 -4.89
C SER A 99 6.72 15.72 -5.28
N GLY A 100 5.61 15.97 -4.61
CA GLY A 100 4.69 17.06 -4.97
C GLY A 100 3.78 16.76 -6.16
N LYS A 101 3.88 15.58 -6.77
CA LYS A 101 3.03 15.10 -7.87
C LYS A 101 2.44 13.73 -7.53
N PRO A 102 1.30 13.31 -8.11
CA PRO A 102 0.78 11.98 -7.87
C PRO A 102 1.78 10.89 -8.27
N VAL A 103 1.80 9.81 -7.49
CA VAL A 103 2.50 8.57 -7.85
C VAL A 103 1.48 7.53 -8.22
N ARG A 104 1.74 6.80 -9.28
CA ARG A 104 0.94 5.64 -9.67
C ARG A 104 1.84 4.42 -9.72
N MET A 105 1.41 3.33 -9.09
CA MET A 105 2.17 2.10 -8.99
C MET A 105 1.28 0.88 -9.06
N LEU A 106 1.84 -0.21 -9.56
CA LEU A 106 1.26 -1.55 -9.39
C LEU A 106 1.85 -2.17 -8.13
N VAL A 107 1.01 -2.83 -7.35
CA VAL A 107 1.43 -3.54 -6.13
C VAL A 107 0.93 -4.96 -6.20
N MET A 108 1.84 -5.91 -5.99
CA MET A 108 1.50 -7.32 -5.83
C MET A 108 1.76 -7.73 -4.40
N LEU A 109 0.77 -8.35 -3.78
CA LEU A 109 0.81 -8.82 -2.39
C LEU A 109 -0.19 -9.95 -2.17
N ASP A 110 -0.23 -10.50 -0.97
CA ASP A 110 -1.13 -11.60 -0.68
C ASP A 110 -2.57 -11.13 -0.39
N SER A 111 -3.51 -12.07 -0.49
CA SER A 111 -4.92 -11.81 -0.26
C SER A 111 -5.24 -11.41 1.18
N ALA A 112 -4.40 -11.79 2.15
CA ALA A 112 -4.58 -11.38 3.54
C ALA A 112 -4.40 -9.87 3.70
N MET A 113 -3.41 -9.28 3.01
CA MET A 113 -3.20 -7.84 3.02
C MET A 113 -4.30 -7.09 2.25
N VAL A 114 -4.79 -7.66 1.17
CA VAL A 114 -5.94 -7.10 0.45
C VAL A 114 -7.18 -7.03 1.34
N ALA A 115 -7.40 -8.02 2.19
CA ALA A 115 -8.49 -8.03 3.15
C ALA A 115 -8.41 -6.83 4.12
N PHE A 116 -7.22 -6.43 4.54
CA PHE A 116 -7.02 -5.22 5.35
C PHE A 116 -7.46 -3.96 4.59
N PHE A 117 -7.03 -3.80 3.33
CA PHE A 117 -7.43 -2.63 2.53
C PHE A 117 -8.94 -2.58 2.32
N ARG A 118 -9.59 -3.72 2.10
CA ARG A 118 -11.05 -3.78 1.98
C ARG A 118 -11.76 -3.46 3.28
N ASP A 119 -11.20 -3.81 4.42
CA ASP A 119 -11.76 -3.54 5.75
C ASP A 119 -11.77 -2.04 6.06
N ILE A 120 -10.68 -1.32 5.78
CA ILE A 120 -10.59 0.11 6.07
C ILE A 120 -10.96 1.03 4.91
N GLY A 121 -11.11 0.48 3.72
CA GLY A 121 -11.42 1.25 2.52
C GLY A 121 -12.83 1.85 2.53
N SER A 122 -13.00 2.93 1.80
CA SER A 122 -14.30 3.57 1.58
C SER A 122 -14.61 3.70 0.10
N ALA A 123 -15.91 3.60 -0.26
CA ALA A 123 -16.36 3.72 -1.64
C ALA A 123 -16.20 5.14 -2.20
N GLU A 124 -16.22 6.13 -1.32
CA GLU A 124 -16.05 7.54 -1.66
C GLU A 124 -14.75 8.08 -1.08
N ARG A 125 -14.21 9.10 -1.73
CA ARG A 125 -13.01 9.78 -1.26
C ARG A 125 -13.28 10.37 0.13
N PRO A 126 -12.49 10.01 1.16
CA PRO A 126 -12.67 10.56 2.49
C PRO A 126 -12.48 12.07 2.52
N SER A 127 -13.30 12.75 3.32
CA SER A 127 -13.14 14.16 3.66
C SER A 127 -12.80 14.26 5.14
N GLY A 128 -11.85 15.12 5.48
CA GLY A 128 -11.42 15.32 6.86
C GLY A 128 -10.32 14.35 7.31
N ALA A 129 -10.07 14.36 8.63
CA ALA A 129 -9.01 13.53 9.22
C ALA A 129 -9.37 12.05 9.18
N PRO A 130 -8.36 11.15 9.00
CA PRO A 130 -8.60 9.71 9.09
C PRO A 130 -9.09 9.28 10.48
N ASP A 131 -9.94 8.25 10.50
CA ASP A 131 -10.33 7.60 11.76
C ASP A 131 -9.21 6.66 12.22
N PHE A 132 -8.27 7.21 12.96
CA PHE A 132 -7.09 6.47 13.43
C PHE A 132 -7.43 5.33 14.38
N ALA A 133 -8.52 5.46 15.16
CA ALA A 133 -8.96 4.39 16.05
C ALA A 133 -9.46 3.17 15.25
N ARG A 134 -10.25 3.41 14.20
CA ARG A 134 -10.73 2.35 13.30
C ARG A 134 -9.59 1.71 12.54
N ILE A 135 -8.67 2.50 12.02
CA ILE A 135 -7.50 2.00 11.28
C ILE A 135 -6.61 1.16 12.20
N GLY A 136 -6.32 1.64 13.41
CA GLY A 136 -5.52 0.90 14.38
C GLY A 136 -6.13 -0.43 14.79
N ALA A 137 -7.45 -0.47 15.01
CA ALA A 137 -8.16 -1.71 15.31
C ALA A 137 -8.11 -2.70 14.13
N ALA A 138 -8.22 -2.23 12.90
CA ALA A 138 -8.09 -3.06 11.71
C ALA A 138 -6.66 -3.57 11.53
N MET A 139 -5.65 -2.75 11.78
CA MET A 139 -4.25 -3.18 11.76
C MET A 139 -4.02 -4.34 12.72
N GLU A 140 -4.53 -4.23 13.94
CA GLU A 140 -4.43 -5.31 14.93
C GLU A 140 -5.11 -6.60 14.45
N ARG A 141 -6.33 -6.51 13.91
CA ARG A 141 -7.05 -7.67 13.36
C ARG A 141 -6.30 -8.36 12.22
N HIS A 142 -5.56 -7.60 11.43
CA HIS A 142 -4.86 -8.11 10.24
C HIS A 142 -3.35 -8.31 10.45
N GLY A 143 -2.88 -8.26 11.70
CA GLY A 143 -1.48 -8.54 12.02
C GLY A 143 -0.48 -7.50 11.51
N ILE A 144 -0.91 -6.25 11.35
CA ILE A 144 -0.04 -5.13 10.99
C ILE A 144 0.35 -4.38 12.27
N GLU A 145 1.65 -4.27 12.51
CA GLU A 145 2.17 -3.59 13.69
C GLU A 145 2.68 -2.20 13.32
N ALA A 146 2.12 -1.17 13.97
CA ALA A 146 2.66 0.17 13.88
C ALA A 146 3.95 0.26 14.70
N LEU A 147 4.96 0.92 14.14
CA LEU A 147 6.21 1.14 14.85
C LEU A 147 6.14 2.46 15.63
N ALA A 148 6.66 2.44 16.87
CA ALA A 148 6.90 3.66 17.59
C ALA A 148 8.00 4.44 16.87
N THR A 149 7.68 5.62 16.35
CA THR A 149 8.71 6.53 15.85
C THR A 149 9.39 7.17 17.06
N ALA A 150 10.71 7.14 17.09
CA ALA A 150 11.46 7.95 18.04
C ALA A 150 11.09 9.43 17.78
N ALA A 151 10.63 10.08 18.84
CA ALA A 151 10.35 11.50 18.79
C ALA A 151 11.61 12.31 18.53
#